data_35b2148050770f00b141e407e75fe11a
#
_entry.id   35b2148050770f00b141e407e75fe11a
#
_cell.length_a   1.000
_cell.length_b   1.000
_cell.length_c   1.000
_cell.angle_alpha   90.00
_cell.angle_beta   90.00
_cell.angle_gamma   90.00
#
_symmetry.space_group_name_H-M   'P 1'
#
loop_
_entity.id
_entity.type
_entity.pdbx_description
1 polymer ?
#
loop_
_entity_poly.entity_id
_entity_poly.type
_entity_poly.pdbx_seq_one_letter_code
_entity_poly.pdbx_strand_id
1 'polypeptide(L)'
;RLGLIGFGRIAQGVAKVAQAFGMEVHSYDPYLPLSVAKKVGVTMHKNVDNLFKTCTHISVHCNLTDETHHLINQKRISMMPGVDPFNLKCGNHIVNCARGGIVDEDAALAALNSGQLTSLALDVFEHEPVDPASPLLEHMNFHGTPHIGAATIEAQHRVGLDIAEAVLTVLQGGIADTTVNRDALS
;
A
#
# COMPACT_ATOMS: atom_id res chain seq x y z
N ARG A 1 0.61 -15.64 -1.73
CA ARG A 1 -0.04 -14.89 -0.65
C ARG A 1 0.22 -13.41 -0.80
N LEU A 2 -0.85 -12.61 -0.74
CA LEU A 2 -0.79 -11.16 -0.77
C LEU A 2 -0.97 -10.59 0.63
N GLY A 3 -0.03 -9.77 1.09
CA GLY A 3 -0.08 -9.02 2.34
C GLY A 3 -0.41 -7.55 2.07
N LEU A 4 -1.43 -7.02 2.73
CA LEU A 4 -1.85 -5.62 2.63
C LEU A 4 -1.47 -4.89 3.91
N ILE A 5 -0.64 -3.84 3.80
CA ILE A 5 -0.29 -2.96 4.92
C ILE A 5 -1.27 -1.79 4.92
N GLY A 6 -2.16 -1.75 5.92
CA GLY A 6 -3.38 -0.96 5.92
C GLY A 6 -4.54 -1.69 5.25
N PHE A 7 -5.76 -1.57 5.81
CA PHE A 7 -6.95 -2.26 5.30
C PHE A 7 -8.14 -1.32 5.11
N GLY A 8 -7.86 -0.10 4.63
CA GLY A 8 -8.85 0.89 4.25
C GLY A 8 -9.61 0.52 2.96
N ARG A 9 -10.39 1.47 2.44
CA ARG A 9 -11.26 1.27 1.26
C ARG A 9 -10.50 0.74 0.04
N ILE A 10 -9.31 1.28 -0.25
CA ILE A 10 -8.49 0.86 -1.40
C ILE A 10 -8.01 -0.57 -1.21
N ALA A 11 -7.43 -0.89 -0.04
CA ALA A 11 -6.94 -2.23 0.27
C ALA A 11 -8.05 -3.30 0.20
N GLN A 12 -9.26 -2.98 0.66
CA GLN A 12 -10.42 -3.88 0.55
C GLN A 12 -10.81 -4.14 -0.92
N GLY A 13 -10.70 -3.11 -1.79
CA GLY A 13 -10.88 -3.27 -3.23
C GLY A 13 -9.82 -4.19 -3.84
N VAL A 14 -8.55 -3.98 -3.49
CA VAL A 14 -7.42 -4.83 -3.92
C VAL A 14 -7.60 -6.27 -3.43
N ALA A 15 -7.99 -6.45 -2.18
CA ALA A 15 -8.27 -7.78 -1.61
C ALA A 15 -9.31 -8.55 -2.42
N LYS A 16 -10.43 -7.91 -2.78
CA LYS A 16 -11.49 -8.50 -3.59
C LYS A 16 -10.99 -8.98 -4.96
N VAL A 17 -10.18 -8.16 -5.63
CA VAL A 17 -9.59 -8.50 -6.94
C VAL A 17 -8.58 -9.64 -6.79
N ALA A 18 -7.68 -9.58 -5.81
CA ALA A 18 -6.67 -10.62 -5.56
C ALA A 18 -7.31 -11.98 -5.25
N GLN A 19 -8.37 -11.99 -4.44
CA GLN A 19 -9.15 -13.21 -4.16
C GLN A 19 -9.81 -13.79 -5.42
N ALA A 20 -10.30 -12.93 -6.32
CA ALA A 20 -10.87 -13.40 -7.59
C ALA A 20 -9.82 -14.07 -8.49
N PHE A 21 -8.54 -13.71 -8.36
CA PHE A 21 -7.40 -14.40 -8.98
C PHE A 21 -6.93 -15.64 -8.20
N GLY A 22 -7.59 -16.01 -7.10
CA GLY A 22 -7.24 -17.18 -6.29
C GLY A 22 -6.12 -16.94 -5.27
N MET A 23 -5.73 -15.70 -5.01
CA MET A 23 -4.72 -15.40 -3.99
C MET A 23 -5.32 -15.50 -2.59
N GLU A 24 -4.56 -16.09 -1.67
CA GLU A 24 -4.81 -15.98 -0.23
C GLU A 24 -4.38 -14.59 0.23
N VAL A 25 -5.33 -13.82 0.82
CA VAL A 25 -5.10 -12.42 1.20
C VAL A 25 -4.99 -12.29 2.70
N HIS A 26 -3.92 -11.63 3.13
CA HIS A 26 -3.61 -11.27 4.51
C HIS A 26 -3.54 -9.75 4.64
N SER A 27 -3.74 -9.22 5.85
CA SER A 27 -3.58 -7.80 6.11
C SER A 27 -3.02 -7.53 7.50
N TYR A 28 -2.44 -6.35 7.67
CA TYR A 28 -2.11 -5.74 8.95
C TYR A 28 -2.65 -4.32 8.98
N ASP A 29 -3.49 -4.03 9.97
CA ASP A 29 -4.00 -2.69 10.26
C ASP A 29 -4.24 -2.58 11.77
N PRO A 30 -3.49 -1.72 12.49
CA PRO A 30 -3.61 -1.62 13.95
C PRO A 30 -4.88 -0.91 14.41
N TYR A 31 -5.57 -0.20 13.50
CA TYR A 31 -6.74 0.63 13.84
C TYR A 31 -8.07 -0.04 13.50
N LEU A 32 -8.04 -1.10 12.67
CA LEU A 32 -9.27 -1.78 12.26
C LEU A 32 -9.56 -3.04 13.09
N PRO A 33 -10.82 -3.25 13.51
CA PRO A 33 -11.23 -4.47 14.18
C PRO A 33 -11.01 -5.70 13.28
N LEU A 34 -10.55 -6.81 13.86
CA LEU A 34 -10.34 -8.08 13.14
C LEU A 34 -11.60 -8.56 12.41
N SER A 35 -12.79 -8.20 12.90
CA SER A 35 -14.07 -8.55 12.29
C SER A 35 -14.27 -7.96 10.90
N VAL A 36 -13.65 -6.82 10.59
CA VAL A 36 -13.75 -6.18 9.27
C VAL A 36 -13.11 -7.06 8.19
N ALA A 37 -11.89 -7.51 8.43
CA ALA A 37 -11.19 -8.41 7.52
C ALA A 37 -11.88 -9.77 7.40
N LYS A 38 -12.34 -10.33 8.52
CA LYS A 38 -13.04 -11.63 8.54
C LYS A 38 -14.29 -11.65 7.66
N LYS A 39 -15.05 -10.54 7.62
CA LYS A 39 -16.27 -10.42 6.79
C LYS A 39 -16.00 -10.57 5.29
N VAL A 40 -14.80 -10.25 4.85
CA VAL A 40 -14.37 -10.31 3.44
C VAL A 40 -13.36 -11.43 3.17
N GLY A 41 -13.21 -12.39 4.09
CA GLY A 41 -12.36 -13.55 3.90
C GLY A 41 -10.85 -13.24 3.94
N VAL A 42 -10.43 -12.16 4.61
CA VAL A 42 -9.03 -11.75 4.74
C VAL A 42 -8.50 -12.10 6.12
N THR A 43 -7.30 -12.66 6.18
CA THR A 43 -6.61 -12.98 7.45
C THR A 43 -5.91 -11.74 7.99
N MET A 44 -6.38 -11.19 9.11
CA MET A 44 -5.75 -10.04 9.78
C MET A 44 -4.68 -10.49 10.76
N HIS A 45 -3.46 -9.97 10.60
CA HIS A 45 -2.36 -10.16 11.53
C HIS A 45 -2.34 -9.09 12.62
N LYS A 46 -2.03 -9.49 13.86
CA LYS A 46 -1.84 -8.56 14.99
C LYS A 46 -0.47 -7.88 14.99
N ASN A 47 0.47 -8.42 14.23
CA ASN A 47 1.84 -7.95 14.13
C ASN A 47 2.25 -7.92 12.66
N VAL A 48 2.84 -6.82 12.24
CA VAL A 48 3.29 -6.62 10.87
C VAL A 48 4.40 -7.61 10.47
N ASP A 49 5.29 -7.99 11.38
CA ASP A 49 6.36 -8.96 11.10
C ASP A 49 5.78 -10.34 10.71
N ASN A 50 4.61 -10.71 11.26
CA ASN A 50 3.94 -11.94 10.86
C ASN A 50 3.37 -11.87 9.43
N LEU A 51 2.94 -10.68 8.98
CA LEU A 51 2.54 -10.47 7.60
C LEU A 51 3.71 -10.75 6.65
N PHE A 52 4.89 -10.17 6.94
CA PHE A 52 6.11 -10.39 6.13
C PHE A 52 6.57 -11.85 6.14
N LYS A 53 6.50 -12.56 7.28
CA LYS A 53 6.84 -13.99 7.35
C LYS A 53 5.88 -14.91 6.58
N THR A 54 4.68 -14.42 6.28
CA THR A 54 3.62 -15.23 5.65
C THR A 54 3.50 -14.97 4.16
N CYS A 55 3.68 -13.71 3.75
CA CYS A 55 3.33 -13.24 2.41
C CYS A 55 4.57 -13.09 1.52
N THR A 56 4.42 -13.46 0.26
CA THR A 56 5.41 -13.29 -0.81
C THR A 56 5.20 -12.02 -1.61
N HIS A 57 4.01 -11.45 -1.54
CA HIS A 57 3.64 -10.20 -2.19
C HIS A 57 3.15 -9.24 -1.12
N ILE A 58 3.71 -8.03 -1.08
CA ILE A 58 3.30 -6.97 -0.14
C ILE A 58 2.82 -5.76 -0.93
N SER A 59 1.65 -5.23 -0.58
CA SER A 59 1.13 -3.99 -1.13
C SER A 59 0.80 -3.00 -0.01
N VAL A 60 1.24 -1.75 -0.18
CA VAL A 60 1.16 -0.70 0.83
C VAL A 60 -0.09 0.16 0.60
N HIS A 61 -0.89 0.35 1.67
CA HIS A 61 -2.14 1.11 1.67
C HIS A 61 -2.34 1.94 2.95
N CYS A 62 -1.27 2.24 3.67
CA CYS A 62 -1.30 3.06 4.87
C CYS A 62 -0.75 4.47 4.60
N ASN A 63 -0.99 5.40 5.51
CA ASN A 63 -0.40 6.72 5.50
C ASN A 63 1.04 6.68 6.02
N LEU A 64 1.85 7.69 5.63
CA LEU A 64 3.15 7.94 6.24
C LEU A 64 2.96 8.61 7.60
N THR A 65 3.54 8.02 8.62
CA THR A 65 3.63 8.51 10.01
C THR A 65 4.99 8.12 10.58
N ASP A 66 5.35 8.58 11.75
CA ASP A 66 6.59 8.15 12.42
C ASP A 66 6.64 6.62 12.61
N GLU A 67 5.48 5.98 12.80
CA GLU A 67 5.39 4.52 12.98
C GLU A 67 5.50 3.74 11.66
N THR A 68 5.16 4.36 10.54
CA THR A 68 5.19 3.74 9.21
C THR A 68 6.37 4.17 8.36
N HIS A 69 7.16 5.17 8.81
CA HIS A 69 8.40 5.53 8.16
C HIS A 69 9.38 4.33 8.18
N HIS A 70 9.89 3.98 7.01
CA HIS A 70 10.74 2.80 6.81
C HIS A 70 10.14 1.51 7.43
N LEU A 71 8.81 1.41 7.39
CA LEU A 71 8.12 0.21 7.83
C LEU A 71 8.60 -1.02 7.05
N ILE A 72 8.86 -0.85 5.75
CA ILE A 72 9.47 -1.86 4.89
C ILE A 72 10.97 -1.57 4.81
N ASN A 73 11.74 -2.27 5.63
CA ASN A 73 13.19 -2.15 5.76
C ASN A 73 13.87 -3.51 5.54
N GLN A 74 15.20 -3.52 5.56
CA GLN A 74 16.01 -4.72 5.37
C GLN A 74 15.57 -5.90 6.24
N LYS A 75 15.27 -5.63 7.53
CA LYS A 75 14.84 -6.67 8.46
C LYS A 75 13.54 -7.34 8.00
N ARG A 76 12.53 -6.57 7.59
CA ARG A 76 11.24 -7.11 7.16
C ARG A 76 11.29 -7.75 5.78
N ILE A 77 12.04 -7.18 4.85
CA ILE A 77 12.29 -7.81 3.56
C ILE A 77 12.92 -9.19 3.75
N SER A 78 13.89 -9.33 4.69
CA SER A 78 14.54 -10.62 4.98
C SER A 78 13.62 -11.68 5.61
N MET A 79 12.46 -11.30 6.11
CA MET A 79 11.47 -12.22 6.66
C MET A 79 10.60 -12.87 5.58
N MET A 80 10.54 -12.28 4.37
CA MET A 80 9.65 -12.76 3.32
C MET A 80 10.09 -14.17 2.83
N PRO A 81 9.13 -15.10 2.64
CA PRO A 81 9.47 -16.52 2.46
C PRO A 81 9.99 -16.87 1.06
N GLY A 82 9.67 -16.08 0.03
CA GLY A 82 10.02 -16.35 -1.36
C GLY A 82 9.36 -17.59 -1.98
N VAL A 83 8.59 -18.33 -1.20
CA VAL A 83 7.89 -19.55 -1.59
C VAL A 83 6.40 -19.48 -1.18
N ASP A 84 5.57 -20.19 -1.91
CA ASP A 84 4.16 -20.35 -1.59
C ASP A 84 3.93 -21.39 -0.48
N PRO A 85 2.67 -21.65 -0.04
CA PRO A 85 2.35 -22.66 0.95
C PRO A 85 2.74 -24.09 0.57
N PHE A 86 2.97 -24.36 -0.71
CA PHE A 86 3.37 -25.66 -1.24
C PHE A 86 4.89 -25.75 -1.48
N ASN A 87 5.65 -24.77 -0.98
CA ASN A 87 7.10 -24.64 -1.15
C ASN A 87 7.55 -24.43 -2.61
N LEU A 88 6.66 -23.93 -3.47
CA LEU A 88 6.99 -23.53 -4.82
C LEU A 88 7.60 -22.14 -4.81
N LYS A 89 8.70 -21.96 -5.52
CA LYS A 89 9.42 -20.70 -5.64
C LYS A 89 8.57 -19.69 -6.40
N CYS A 90 8.19 -18.58 -5.77
CA CYS A 90 7.43 -17.51 -6.38
C CYS A 90 8.08 -16.12 -6.22
N GLY A 91 9.18 -16.05 -5.47
CA GLY A 91 9.89 -14.80 -5.21
C GLY A 91 9.19 -13.91 -4.19
N ASN A 92 9.84 -12.78 -3.88
CA ASN A 92 9.31 -11.74 -3.01
C ASN A 92 9.05 -10.46 -3.82
N HIS A 93 7.88 -9.85 -3.67
CA HIS A 93 7.44 -8.72 -4.46
C HIS A 93 6.83 -7.64 -3.56
N ILE A 94 7.19 -6.38 -3.80
CA ILE A 94 6.67 -5.24 -3.05
C ILE A 94 6.13 -4.19 -4.02
N VAL A 95 4.94 -3.65 -3.69
CA VAL A 95 4.30 -2.55 -4.41
C VAL A 95 3.94 -1.44 -3.42
N ASN A 96 4.34 -0.21 -3.71
CA ASN A 96 3.95 0.96 -2.94
C ASN A 96 3.41 2.07 -3.85
N CYS A 97 2.08 2.26 -3.81
CA CYS A 97 1.38 3.39 -4.42
C CYS A 97 0.68 4.24 -3.35
N ALA A 98 1.17 4.21 -2.10
CA ALA A 98 0.56 4.93 -0.99
C ALA A 98 1.30 6.24 -0.68
N ARG A 99 2.48 6.16 -0.04
CA ARG A 99 3.34 7.32 0.29
C ARG A 99 4.80 6.91 0.22
N GLY A 100 5.65 7.84 -0.26
CA GLY A 100 7.11 7.72 -0.15
C GLY A 100 7.56 7.66 1.30
N GLY A 101 8.74 7.11 1.57
CA GLY A 101 9.29 6.95 2.91
C GLY A 101 8.71 5.79 3.74
N ILE A 102 7.69 5.06 3.24
CA ILE A 102 7.22 3.82 3.89
C ILE A 102 8.15 2.65 3.56
N VAL A 103 8.66 2.62 2.33
CA VAL A 103 9.72 1.72 1.90
C VAL A 103 11.06 2.43 2.10
N ASP A 104 11.99 1.79 2.76
CA ASP A 104 13.40 2.17 2.80
C ASP A 104 14.01 1.81 1.44
N GLU A 105 14.23 2.82 0.58
CA GLU A 105 14.65 2.64 -0.81
C GLU A 105 16.05 2.04 -0.91
N ASP A 106 16.96 2.40 0.00
CA ASP A 106 18.31 1.84 0.05
C ASP A 106 18.29 0.35 0.43
N ALA A 107 17.49 0.00 1.43
CA ALA A 107 17.30 -1.39 1.83
C ALA A 107 16.63 -2.23 0.72
N ALA A 108 15.66 -1.65 0.01
CA ALA A 108 14.98 -2.30 -1.10
C ALA A 108 15.92 -2.53 -2.29
N LEU A 109 16.76 -1.55 -2.63
CA LEU A 109 17.79 -1.68 -3.66
C LEU A 109 18.81 -2.76 -3.31
N ALA A 110 19.30 -2.78 -2.07
CA ALA A 110 20.20 -3.84 -1.58
C ALA A 110 19.57 -5.23 -1.68
N ALA A 111 18.28 -5.34 -1.37
CA ALA A 111 17.53 -6.58 -1.47
C ALA A 111 17.28 -7.04 -2.92
N LEU A 112 17.07 -6.10 -3.86
CA LEU A 112 17.00 -6.40 -5.29
C LEU A 112 18.35 -6.91 -5.79
N ASN A 113 19.45 -6.21 -5.46
CA ASN A 113 20.81 -6.59 -5.87
C ASN A 113 21.22 -7.98 -5.36
N SER A 114 20.78 -8.35 -4.16
CA SER A 114 21.06 -9.68 -3.57
C SER A 114 20.11 -10.78 -4.05
N GLY A 115 19.04 -10.45 -4.78
CA GLY A 115 17.98 -11.38 -5.17
C GLY A 115 17.04 -11.80 -4.03
N GLN A 116 17.13 -11.15 -2.87
CA GLN A 116 16.21 -11.36 -1.74
C GLN A 116 14.82 -10.79 -2.06
N LEU A 117 14.79 -9.66 -2.76
CA LEU A 117 13.59 -9.11 -3.38
C LEU A 117 13.63 -9.41 -4.89
N THR A 118 12.55 -9.96 -5.41
CA THR A 118 12.44 -10.36 -6.82
C THR A 118 11.99 -9.19 -7.69
N SER A 119 11.08 -8.36 -7.19
CA SER A 119 10.70 -7.11 -7.85
C SER A 119 10.19 -6.07 -6.85
N LEU A 120 10.36 -4.80 -7.23
CA LEU A 120 9.86 -3.64 -6.53
C LEU A 120 9.11 -2.73 -7.50
N ALA A 121 7.91 -2.29 -7.13
CA ALA A 121 7.15 -1.30 -7.87
C ALA A 121 6.80 -0.10 -6.98
N LEU A 122 7.18 1.10 -7.38
CA LEU A 122 6.93 2.34 -6.65
C LEU A 122 6.24 3.36 -7.56
N ASP A 123 5.14 3.95 -7.09
CA ASP A 123 4.52 5.16 -7.65
C ASP A 123 4.90 6.41 -6.84
N VAL A 124 5.49 6.20 -5.65
CA VAL A 124 5.83 7.23 -4.67
C VAL A 124 7.24 6.99 -4.13
N PHE A 125 8.00 8.08 -3.89
CA PHE A 125 9.41 8.02 -3.52
C PHE A 125 9.68 8.81 -2.25
N GLU A 126 10.80 8.52 -1.58
CA GLU A 126 11.25 9.28 -0.39
C GLU A 126 11.48 10.75 -0.71
N HIS A 127 12.03 11.01 -1.90
CA HIS A 127 12.21 12.35 -2.45
C HIS A 127 11.52 12.47 -3.80
N GLU A 128 10.62 13.43 -3.93
CA GLU A 128 9.89 13.70 -5.16
C GLU A 128 10.15 15.15 -5.62
N PRO A 129 10.53 15.37 -6.90
CA PRO A 129 10.74 14.36 -7.94
C PRO A 129 11.97 13.48 -7.66
N VAL A 130 11.89 12.20 -8.07
CA VAL A 130 13.00 11.25 -7.90
C VAL A 130 14.23 11.72 -8.68
N ASP A 131 15.43 11.53 -8.09
CA ASP A 131 16.70 11.83 -8.78
C ASP A 131 16.85 10.90 -10.00
N PRO A 132 16.97 11.46 -11.23
CA PRO A 132 17.20 10.65 -12.43
C PRO A 132 18.45 9.77 -12.37
N ALA A 133 19.43 10.10 -11.52
CA ALA A 133 20.64 9.31 -11.30
C ALA A 133 20.47 8.23 -10.21
N SER A 134 19.27 8.06 -9.65
CA SER A 134 19.02 7.04 -8.63
C SER A 134 19.31 5.64 -9.17
N PRO A 135 20.20 4.86 -8.53
CA PRO A 135 20.52 3.50 -8.98
C PRO A 135 19.31 2.55 -8.95
N LEU A 136 18.27 2.91 -8.20
CA LEU A 136 17.02 2.16 -8.17
C LEU A 136 16.34 2.18 -9.55
N LEU A 137 16.37 3.32 -10.26
CA LEU A 137 15.74 3.47 -11.58
C LEU A 137 16.43 2.64 -12.68
N GLU A 138 17.71 2.31 -12.49
CA GLU A 138 18.48 1.50 -13.45
C GLU A 138 18.31 -0.02 -13.22
N HIS A 139 17.73 -0.43 -12.08
CA HIS A 139 17.63 -1.83 -11.73
C HIS A 139 16.54 -2.55 -12.56
N MET A 140 16.89 -3.62 -13.28
CA MET A 140 15.99 -4.33 -14.22
C MET A 140 14.69 -4.89 -13.61
N ASN A 141 14.67 -5.12 -12.31
CA ASN A 141 13.50 -5.64 -11.57
C ASN A 141 12.79 -4.53 -10.78
N PHE A 142 13.12 -3.28 -11.06
CA PHE A 142 12.41 -2.12 -10.54
C PHE A 142 11.41 -1.58 -11.57
N HIS A 143 10.23 -1.16 -11.10
CA HIS A 143 9.19 -0.54 -11.90
C HIS A 143 8.73 0.75 -11.19
N GLY A 144 8.92 1.88 -11.83
CA GLY A 144 8.55 3.19 -11.28
C GLY A 144 7.52 3.93 -12.12
N THR A 145 6.63 4.66 -11.46
CA THR A 145 5.76 5.66 -12.08
C THR A 145 5.85 6.97 -11.31
N PRO A 146 5.69 8.15 -11.96
CA PRO A 146 5.97 9.44 -11.34
C PRO A 146 4.77 9.98 -10.54
N HIS A 147 4.31 9.24 -9.52
CA HIS A 147 3.21 9.59 -8.61
C HIS A 147 1.90 9.89 -9.36
N ILE A 148 1.46 8.94 -10.18
CA ILE A 148 0.27 9.07 -11.04
C ILE A 148 -0.92 8.22 -10.60
N GLY A 149 -0.85 7.55 -9.46
CA GLY A 149 -1.88 6.61 -8.99
C GLY A 149 -3.28 7.22 -8.83
N ALA A 150 -3.38 8.53 -8.61
CA ALA A 150 -4.64 9.27 -8.57
C ALA A 150 -4.78 10.29 -9.73
N ALA A 151 -3.87 10.30 -10.70
CA ALA A 151 -3.78 11.32 -11.74
C ALA A 151 -4.48 10.93 -13.07
N THR A 152 -5.46 10.02 -13.03
CA THR A 152 -6.27 9.72 -14.21
C THR A 152 -7.30 10.84 -14.47
N ILE A 153 -7.64 11.04 -15.74
CA ILE A 153 -8.64 12.05 -16.15
C ILE A 153 -9.97 11.81 -15.42
N GLU A 154 -10.39 10.55 -15.31
CA GLU A 154 -11.64 10.16 -14.64
C GLU A 154 -11.60 10.44 -13.14
N ALA A 155 -10.46 10.17 -12.48
CA ALA A 155 -10.30 10.43 -11.05
C ALA A 155 -10.33 11.94 -10.76
N GLN A 156 -9.59 12.74 -11.54
CA GLN A 156 -9.56 14.20 -11.41
C GLN A 156 -10.94 14.83 -11.66
N HIS A 157 -11.65 14.38 -12.70
CA HIS A 157 -12.99 14.87 -12.98
C HIS A 157 -13.97 14.54 -11.84
N ARG A 158 -13.93 13.32 -11.31
CA ARG A 158 -14.79 12.89 -10.19
C ARG A 158 -14.49 13.70 -8.94
N VAL A 159 -13.21 13.83 -8.55
CA VAL A 159 -12.80 14.65 -7.40
C VAL A 159 -13.25 16.10 -7.55
N GLY A 160 -13.15 16.67 -8.76
CA GLY A 160 -13.63 18.01 -9.05
C GLY A 160 -15.12 18.18 -8.78
N LEU A 161 -15.96 17.23 -9.22
CA LEU A 161 -17.40 17.24 -8.96
C LEU A 161 -17.71 17.05 -7.47
N ASP A 162 -17.09 16.08 -6.81
CA ASP A 162 -17.30 15.78 -5.39
C ASP A 162 -16.94 17.00 -4.51
N ILE A 163 -15.86 17.71 -4.84
CA ILE A 163 -15.46 18.94 -4.13
C ILE A 163 -16.47 20.04 -4.38
N ALA A 164 -16.92 20.24 -5.62
CA ALA A 164 -17.92 21.27 -5.94
C ALA A 164 -19.23 21.03 -5.17
N GLU A 165 -19.71 19.81 -5.11
CA GLU A 165 -20.89 19.43 -4.35
C GLU A 165 -20.69 19.65 -2.84
N ALA A 166 -19.53 19.28 -2.30
CA ALA A 166 -19.21 19.50 -0.88
C ALA A 166 -19.20 21.00 -0.54
N VAL A 167 -18.59 21.84 -1.38
CA VAL A 167 -18.57 23.32 -1.20
C VAL A 167 -19.99 23.89 -1.25
N LEU A 168 -20.80 23.49 -2.23
CA LEU A 168 -22.19 23.96 -2.35
C LEU A 168 -23.01 23.57 -1.11
N THR A 169 -22.85 22.34 -0.62
CA THR A 169 -23.52 21.88 0.60
C THR A 169 -23.19 22.77 1.80
N VAL A 170 -21.91 23.10 1.99
CA VAL A 170 -21.46 23.95 3.10
C VAL A 170 -21.97 25.38 2.94
N LEU A 171 -21.93 25.95 1.73
CA LEU A 171 -22.44 27.29 1.45
C LEU A 171 -23.96 27.42 1.68
N GLN A 172 -24.70 26.31 1.55
CA GLN A 172 -26.13 26.23 1.85
C GLN A 172 -26.43 25.95 3.34
N GLY A 173 -25.40 25.94 4.21
CA GLY A 173 -25.54 25.70 5.65
C GLY A 173 -25.62 24.21 6.03
N GLY A 174 -25.33 23.29 5.09
CA GLY A 174 -25.25 21.85 5.35
C GLY A 174 -23.85 21.42 5.80
N ILE A 175 -23.72 20.14 6.16
CA ILE A 175 -22.43 19.48 6.46
C ILE A 175 -22.14 18.49 5.34
N ALA A 176 -21.00 18.66 4.66
CA ALA A 176 -20.60 17.75 3.59
C ALA A 176 -20.29 16.34 4.14
N ASP A 177 -20.64 15.30 3.39
CA ASP A 177 -20.43 13.90 3.80
C ASP A 177 -18.94 13.54 3.99
N THR A 178 -18.05 14.30 3.32
CA THR A 178 -16.60 14.14 3.40
C THR A 178 -15.95 14.87 4.59
N THR A 179 -16.75 15.53 5.45
CA THR A 179 -16.25 16.24 6.62
C THR A 179 -15.62 15.29 7.62
N VAL A 180 -14.30 15.46 7.90
CA VAL A 180 -13.52 14.55 8.76
C VAL A 180 -13.77 14.78 10.26
N ASN A 181 -14.19 15.98 10.65
CA ASN A 181 -14.49 16.38 12.04
C ASN A 181 -15.99 16.64 12.27
N ARG A 182 -16.84 15.85 11.65
CA ARG A 182 -18.30 16.02 11.67
C ARG A 182 -18.87 16.12 13.07
N ASP A 183 -18.36 15.31 14.00
CA ASP A 183 -18.81 15.29 15.42
C ASP A 183 -18.47 16.58 16.17
N ALA A 184 -17.50 17.36 15.71
CA ALA A 184 -17.15 18.66 16.30
C ALA A 184 -18.02 19.81 15.78
N LEU A 185 -18.87 19.56 14.77
CA LEU A 185 -19.74 20.56 14.12
C LEU A 185 -21.23 20.36 14.47
N SER A 186 -21.55 19.34 15.27
CA SER A 186 -22.90 18.97 15.74
C SER A 186 -23.24 19.58 17.08
#